data_5d93a33b7b115fdb629d5d6a44207bb1
#
_entry.id   5d93a33b7b115fdb629d5d6a44207bb1
#
_cell.length_a   1.000
_cell.length_b   1.000
_cell.length_c   1.000
_cell.angle_alpha   90.00
_cell.angle_beta   90.00
_cell.angle_gamma   90.00
#
_symmetry.space_group_name_H-M   'P 1'
#
loop_
_entity.id
_entity.type
_entity.pdbx_description
1 polymer ?
#
loop_
_entity_poly.entity_id
_entity_poly.type
_entity_poly.pdbx_seq_one_letter_code
_entity_poly.pdbx_strand_id
1 'polypeptide(L)'
;MNRYLRCYAEISLEAIGHNIREVKKRLPEGVKLLGVVKANAYGHGAVPVASYLENQVDYFATATIEEAVELRENGISAPILILGYVSPSQYGDLVEYDITQTDRKSVV
;
A
#
# COMPACT_ATOMS: atom_id res chain seq x y z
N MET A 1 -4.59 9.51 -30.19
CA MET A 1 -4.39 10.69 -29.43
C MET A 1 -4.29 10.37 -27.96
N ASN A 2 -3.31 10.92 -27.35
CA ASN A 2 -2.89 10.48 -26.04
C ASN A 2 -3.40 11.32 -24.90
N ARG A 3 -4.24 12.28 -25.18
CA ARG A 3 -4.67 13.18 -24.14
C ARG A 3 -5.47 12.46 -23.06
N TYR A 4 -6.31 11.51 -23.47
CA TYR A 4 -7.09 10.75 -22.49
C TYR A 4 -6.22 9.88 -21.62
N LEU A 5 -5.21 9.22 -22.23
CA LEU A 5 -4.29 8.41 -21.44
C LEU A 5 -3.53 9.25 -20.46
N ARG A 6 -3.14 10.46 -20.89
CA ARG A 6 -2.42 11.36 -20.01
C ARG A 6 -3.30 11.80 -18.86
N CYS A 7 -4.57 12.07 -19.12
CA CYS A 7 -5.49 12.45 -18.07
C CYS A 7 -5.67 11.35 -17.04
N TYR A 8 -5.70 10.11 -17.50
CA TYR A 8 -5.81 9.00 -16.57
C TYR A 8 -4.57 8.82 -15.73
N ALA A 9 -3.41 9.21 -16.26
CA ALA A 9 -2.17 9.11 -15.52
C ALA A 9 -1.98 10.26 -14.53
N GLU A 10 -2.71 11.34 -14.72
CA GLU A 10 -2.61 12.49 -13.83
C GLU A 10 -3.51 12.29 -12.62
N ILE A 11 -2.97 11.65 -11.61
CA ILE A 11 -3.70 11.42 -10.37
C ILE A 11 -3.27 12.44 -9.35
N SER A 12 -4.24 13.13 -8.78
CA SER A 12 -3.96 14.11 -7.76
C SER A 12 -3.75 13.41 -6.42
N LEU A 13 -2.54 13.46 -5.90
CA LEU A 13 -2.25 12.92 -4.58
C LEU A 13 -3.04 13.69 -3.52
N GLU A 14 -3.24 14.98 -3.76
CA GLU A 14 -4.02 15.80 -2.85
C GLU A 14 -5.46 15.33 -2.77
N ALA A 15 -6.05 14.96 -3.91
CA ALA A 15 -7.41 14.44 -3.93
C ALA A 15 -7.50 13.10 -3.21
N ILE A 16 -6.49 12.24 -3.40
CA ILE A 16 -6.45 10.96 -2.70
C ILE A 16 -6.37 11.20 -1.20
N GLY A 17 -5.50 12.11 -0.77
CA GLY A 17 -5.36 12.44 0.65
C GLY A 17 -6.64 13.01 1.22
N HIS A 18 -7.33 13.86 0.46
CA HIS A 18 -8.59 14.43 0.90
C HIS A 18 -9.62 13.31 1.14
N ASN A 19 -9.73 12.38 0.21
CA ASN A 19 -10.66 11.27 0.33
C ASN A 19 -10.34 10.40 1.56
N ILE A 20 -9.07 10.14 1.80
CA ILE A 20 -8.64 9.38 2.97
C ILE A 20 -9.06 10.10 4.25
N ARG A 21 -8.84 11.39 4.32
CA ARG A 21 -9.21 12.16 5.51
C ARG A 21 -10.72 12.16 5.73
N GLU A 22 -11.50 12.22 4.65
CA GLU A 22 -12.96 12.16 4.77
C GLU A 22 -13.42 10.79 5.27
N VAL A 23 -12.79 9.71 4.79
CA VAL A 23 -13.11 8.38 5.27
C VAL A 23 -12.77 8.26 6.76
N LYS A 24 -11.61 8.75 7.17
CA LYS A 24 -11.18 8.65 8.56
C LYS A 24 -12.13 9.36 9.51
N LYS A 25 -12.72 10.46 9.09
CA LYS A 25 -13.69 11.18 9.93
C LYS A 25 -14.92 10.34 10.25
N ARG A 26 -15.22 9.36 9.40
CA ARG A 26 -16.44 8.56 9.53
C ARG A 26 -16.17 7.19 10.16
N LEU A 27 -14.91 6.86 10.42
CA LEU A 27 -14.58 5.57 11.01
C LEU A 27 -14.80 5.62 12.52
N PRO A 28 -15.34 4.55 13.10
CA PRO A 28 -15.44 4.46 14.55
C PRO A 28 -14.04 4.49 15.18
N GLU A 29 -14.00 4.92 16.43
CA GLU A 29 -12.76 4.93 17.18
C GLU A 29 -12.20 3.52 17.28
N GLY A 30 -10.89 3.38 17.11
CA GLY A 30 -10.21 2.10 17.19
C GLY A 30 -10.14 1.34 15.89
N VAL A 31 -10.81 1.81 14.83
CA VAL A 31 -10.72 1.19 13.50
C VAL A 31 -9.46 1.69 12.79
N LYS A 32 -8.72 0.75 12.23
CA LYS A 32 -7.49 1.08 11.52
C LYS A 32 -7.74 1.10 10.02
N LEU A 33 -6.95 1.93 9.33
CA LEU A 33 -7.08 2.11 7.90
C LEU A 33 -5.92 1.45 7.18
N LEU A 34 -6.24 0.58 6.23
CA LEU A 34 -5.26 -0.14 5.43
C LEU A 34 -5.27 0.41 4.01
N GLY A 35 -4.12 0.91 3.57
CA GLY A 35 -3.98 1.42 2.20
C GLY A 35 -3.48 0.32 1.27
N VAL A 36 -4.30 -0.10 0.32
CA VAL A 36 -3.92 -1.16 -0.62
C VAL A 36 -3.24 -0.53 -1.82
N VAL A 37 -1.97 -0.87 -2.01
CA VAL A 37 -1.15 -0.29 -3.09
C VAL A 37 -0.60 -1.36 -4.02
N LYS A 38 -1.28 -2.50 -4.09
CA LYS A 38 -0.87 -3.58 -4.99
C LYS A 38 -1.03 -3.15 -6.45
N ALA A 39 -0.38 -3.88 -7.34
CA ALA A 39 -0.42 -3.57 -8.76
C ALA A 39 0.01 -2.12 -9.02
N ASN A 40 1.06 -1.69 -8.33
CA ASN A 40 1.59 -0.33 -8.44
C ASN A 40 0.51 0.71 -8.15
N ALA A 41 -0.30 0.44 -7.11
CA ALA A 41 -1.43 1.28 -6.71
C ALA A 41 -2.42 1.42 -7.87
N TYR A 42 -2.66 0.31 -8.56
CA TYR A 42 -3.56 0.25 -9.71
C TYR A 42 -3.16 1.24 -10.81
N GLY A 43 -1.85 1.40 -11.00
CA GLY A 43 -1.33 2.27 -12.05
C GLY A 43 -1.06 3.69 -11.63
N HIS A 44 -1.37 4.04 -10.36
CA HIS A 44 -1.11 5.39 -9.86
C HIS A 44 0.32 5.59 -9.36
N GLY A 45 1.08 4.48 -9.25
CA GLY A 45 2.43 4.53 -8.71
C GLY A 45 2.42 4.27 -7.22
N ALA A 46 2.85 3.07 -6.81
CA ALA A 46 2.78 2.67 -5.40
C ALA A 46 3.66 3.55 -4.52
N VAL A 47 4.89 3.84 -4.96
CA VAL A 47 5.82 4.62 -4.14
C VAL A 47 5.34 6.05 -3.91
N PRO A 48 4.95 6.81 -4.95
CA PRO A 48 4.45 8.17 -4.71
C PRO A 48 3.19 8.19 -3.84
N VAL A 49 2.25 7.27 -4.07
CA VAL A 49 1.01 7.22 -3.30
C VAL A 49 1.32 6.87 -1.85
N ALA A 50 2.15 5.85 -1.62
CA ALA A 50 2.49 5.44 -0.26
C ALA A 50 3.24 6.54 0.48
N SER A 51 4.17 7.22 -0.18
CA SER A 51 4.91 8.30 0.44
C SER A 51 3.99 9.43 0.87
N TYR A 52 3.02 9.76 0.03
CA TYR A 52 2.09 10.83 0.35
C TYR A 52 1.15 10.46 1.50
N LEU A 53 0.75 9.19 1.57
CA LEU A 53 -0.25 8.74 2.54
C LEU A 53 0.34 8.12 3.80
N GLU A 54 1.66 8.02 3.91
CA GLU A 54 2.29 7.25 4.97
C GLU A 54 1.80 7.63 6.37
N ASN A 55 1.54 8.89 6.60
CA ASN A 55 1.10 9.35 7.91
C ASN A 55 -0.42 9.34 8.08
N GLN A 56 -1.13 8.89 7.07
CA GLN A 56 -2.60 8.92 7.09
C GLN A 56 -3.22 7.53 7.17
N VAL A 57 -2.44 6.49 6.95
CA VAL A 57 -2.93 5.11 7.03
C VAL A 57 -2.14 4.38 8.10
N ASP A 58 -2.74 3.33 8.64
CA ASP A 58 -2.09 2.53 9.68
C ASP A 58 -1.20 1.45 9.09
N TYR A 59 -1.59 0.93 7.92
CA TYR A 59 -0.85 -0.13 7.23
C TYR A 59 -0.94 0.08 5.74
N PHE A 60 0.08 -0.42 5.02
CA PHE A 60 -0.03 -0.58 3.58
C PHE A 60 -0.15 -2.07 3.27
N ALA A 61 -0.79 -2.40 2.16
CA ALA A 61 -0.92 -3.78 1.73
C ALA A 61 -0.50 -3.90 0.27
N THR A 62 0.29 -4.93 -0.01
CA THR A 62 0.70 -5.25 -1.37
C THR A 62 0.31 -6.68 -1.69
N ALA A 63 0.39 -7.08 -2.96
CA ALA A 63 0.08 -8.43 -3.36
C ALA A 63 1.31 -9.33 -3.34
N THR A 64 2.50 -8.78 -3.55
CA THR A 64 3.72 -9.57 -3.65
C THR A 64 4.81 -8.97 -2.77
N ILE A 65 5.81 -9.82 -2.47
CA ILE A 65 6.95 -9.34 -1.70
C ILE A 65 7.77 -8.33 -2.48
N GLU A 66 7.83 -8.47 -3.80
CA GLU A 66 8.57 -7.51 -4.63
C GLU A 66 7.99 -6.11 -4.48
N GLU A 67 6.67 -6.00 -4.46
CA GLU A 67 6.02 -4.72 -4.24
C GLU A 67 6.33 -4.15 -2.87
N ALA A 68 6.32 -5.00 -1.86
CA ALA A 68 6.61 -4.57 -0.49
C ALA A 68 8.05 -4.11 -0.34
N VAL A 69 8.99 -4.84 -0.92
CA VAL A 69 10.41 -4.48 -0.86
C VAL A 69 10.65 -3.15 -1.56
N GLU A 70 9.98 -2.92 -2.69
CA GLU A 70 10.11 -1.65 -3.39
C GLU A 70 9.71 -0.48 -2.50
N LEU A 71 8.62 -0.63 -1.75
CA LEU A 71 8.20 0.42 -0.81
C LEU A 71 9.28 0.66 0.24
N ARG A 72 9.82 -0.41 0.82
CA ARG A 72 10.87 -0.28 1.84
C ARG A 72 12.11 0.39 1.29
N GLU A 73 12.52 0.01 0.09
CA GLU A 73 13.72 0.58 -0.51
C GLU A 73 13.56 2.04 -0.86
N ASN A 74 12.34 2.51 -0.94
CA ASN A 74 12.05 3.92 -1.21
C ASN A 74 11.65 4.69 0.03
N GLY A 75 11.97 4.16 1.21
CA GLY A 75 11.86 4.92 2.44
C GLY A 75 10.55 4.80 3.19
N ILE A 76 9.66 3.93 2.77
CA ILE A 76 8.39 3.72 3.47
C ILE A 76 8.67 2.95 4.75
N SER A 77 8.32 3.50 5.90
CA SER A 77 8.55 2.87 7.19
C SER A 77 7.28 2.37 7.85
N ALA A 78 6.11 2.73 7.34
CA ALA A 78 4.85 2.24 7.88
C ALA A 78 4.76 0.71 7.76
N PRO A 79 3.97 0.05 8.60
CA PRO A 79 3.79 -1.40 8.50
C PRO A 79 3.25 -1.81 7.14
N ILE A 80 3.80 -2.88 6.59
CA ILE A 80 3.41 -3.39 5.27
C ILE A 80 2.97 -4.84 5.41
N LEU A 81 1.79 -5.13 4.86
CA LEU A 81 1.24 -6.49 4.83
C LEU A 81 1.25 -7.01 3.40
N ILE A 82 1.54 -8.28 3.23
CA ILE A 82 1.39 -8.94 1.94
C ILE A 82 0.10 -9.74 1.97
N LEU A 83 -0.79 -9.47 1.03
CA LEU A 83 -2.08 -10.14 0.96
C LEU A 83 -2.02 -11.46 0.20
N GLY A 84 -0.93 -11.70 -0.51
CA GLY A 84 -0.78 -12.90 -1.32
C GLY A 84 0.14 -13.92 -0.68
N TYR A 85 0.48 -14.93 -1.45
CA TYR A 85 1.35 -16.00 -1.02
C TYR A 85 2.81 -15.59 -1.13
N VAL A 86 3.60 -15.97 -0.13
CA VAL A 86 5.05 -15.79 -0.15
C VAL A 86 5.68 -17.17 -0.02
N SER A 87 6.59 -17.50 -0.92
CA SER A 87 7.23 -18.82 -0.86
C SER A 87 8.25 -18.87 0.28
N PRO A 88 8.53 -20.07 0.83
CA PRO A 88 9.49 -20.16 1.91
C PRO A 88 10.87 -19.61 1.58
N SER A 89 11.27 -19.63 0.31
CA SER A 89 12.56 -19.07 -0.08
C SER A 89 12.63 -17.57 0.10
N GLN A 90 11.50 -16.90 0.28
CA GLN A 90 11.43 -15.46 0.44
C GLN A 90 11.22 -15.04 1.89
N TYR A 91 11.16 -15.98 2.82
CA TYR A 91 10.92 -15.64 4.22
C TYR A 91 12.03 -14.78 4.82
N GLY A 92 13.26 -14.95 4.33
CA GLY A 92 14.36 -14.10 4.78
C GLY A 92 14.13 -12.64 4.46
N ASP A 93 13.53 -12.35 3.31
CA ASP A 93 13.23 -10.99 2.92
C ASP A 93 12.15 -10.38 3.80
N LEU A 94 11.18 -11.18 4.25
CA LEU A 94 10.16 -10.68 5.16
C LEU A 94 10.80 -10.17 6.45
N VAL A 95 11.76 -10.92 6.96
CA VAL A 95 12.45 -10.53 8.19
C VAL A 95 13.35 -9.33 7.95
N GLU A 96 14.11 -9.36 6.87
CA GLU A 96 15.08 -8.30 6.58
C GLU A 96 14.39 -6.96 6.38
N TYR A 97 13.27 -6.94 5.69
CA TYR A 97 12.55 -5.70 5.37
C TYR A 97 11.39 -5.42 6.33
N ASP A 98 11.24 -6.26 7.36
CA ASP A 98 10.18 -6.09 8.36
C ASP A 98 8.81 -5.99 7.69
N ILE A 99 8.48 -7.03 6.92
CA ILE A 99 7.23 -7.12 6.20
C ILE A 99 6.42 -8.27 6.78
N THR A 100 5.12 -8.08 6.92
CA THR A 100 4.22 -9.06 7.50
C THR A 100 3.41 -9.73 6.41
N GLN A 101 3.38 -11.06 6.42
CA GLN A 101 2.53 -11.83 5.52
C GLN A 101 1.26 -12.21 6.26
N THR A 102 0.11 -12.04 5.59
CA THR A 102 -1.14 -12.49 6.18
C THR A 102 -1.20 -14.00 6.15
N ASP A 103 -1.67 -14.59 7.25
CA ASP A 103 -1.84 -16.03 7.34
C ASP A 103 -3.07 -16.42 6.51
N ARG A 104 -2.95 -17.46 5.69
CA ARG A 104 -4.07 -17.94 4.88
C ARG A 104 -5.26 -18.31 5.73
N LYS A 105 -5.01 -18.81 6.94
CA LYS A 105 -6.09 -19.20 7.84
C LYS A 105 -6.81 -18.00 8.43
N SER A 106 -6.13 -16.89 8.55
CA SER A 106 -6.73 -15.71 9.15
C SER A 106 -7.44 -14.83 8.12
N VAL A 107 -7.42 -15.22 6.85
CA VAL A 107 -8.09 -14.49 5.78
C VAL A 107 -9.52 -15.00 5.58
N VAL A 108 -9.87 -16.07 6.21
CA VAL A 108 -11.19 -16.68 6.07
C VAL A 108 -12.29 -15.81 6.63
#